data_d89b091ea681bc602de42c9df586fd12
#
_entry.id   d89b091ea681bc602de42c9df586fd12
#
_cell.length_a   1.000
_cell.length_b   1.000
_cell.length_c   1.000
_cell.angle_alpha   90.00
_cell.angle_beta   90.00
_cell.angle_gamma   90.00
#
_symmetry.space_group_name_H-M   'P 1'
#
loop_
_entity.id
_entity.type
_entity.pdbx_description
1 polymer ?
#
loop_
_entity_poly.entity_id
_entity_poly.type
_entity_poly.pdbx_seq_one_letter_code
_entity_poly.pdbx_strand_id
1 'polypeptide(L)'
;MELRQLKYFLAVAEEANFTRAAERVHISQPGISAQIRQLENDLGATLIDRSGRSAGLTAVGEVALDHARAVLAAAEALRHALDEMNGLVRGRLVVGMVTACTITPLFEALSAFHRAHPGVEISLVEGDSAALVEDVREGTVDLALVGTAGPAPEDLDGQQVISEAIVAAVPPGHPLAEADGVTLAELSAHPVICLPRGTGIRAVLDQASAARGLTPTVALQAAAPGAVVQLAERGLGVAVLSASMLAQHPRLRTVPVTDADIAAVLSLVSSPTKSPALRELLVHCRDSFGTPAGQALVPAGRGAAGQDGP
;
A
#
# COMPACT_ATOMS: atom_id res chain seq x y z
N MET A 1 16.36 12.34 29.10
CA MET A 1 15.77 11.71 27.87
C MET A 1 16.32 12.41 26.63
N GLU A 2 16.90 11.65 25.69
CA GLU A 2 17.47 12.14 24.42
C GLU A 2 16.79 11.48 23.22
N LEU A 3 16.70 12.18 22.06
CA LEU A 3 16.12 11.62 20.84
C LEU A 3 16.77 10.30 20.39
N ARG A 4 18.07 10.15 20.63
CA ARG A 4 18.81 8.94 20.33
C ARG A 4 18.31 7.74 21.15
N GLN A 5 17.94 7.95 22.41
CA GLN A 5 17.39 6.91 23.28
C GLN A 5 16.01 6.45 22.78
N LEU A 6 15.18 7.37 22.27
CA LEU A 6 13.90 7.03 21.66
C LEU A 6 14.11 6.20 20.38
N LYS A 7 15.08 6.54 19.52
CA LYS A 7 15.42 5.72 18.33
C LYS A 7 15.85 4.30 18.73
N TYR A 8 16.62 4.16 19.78
CA TYR A 8 17.04 2.85 20.28
C TYR A 8 15.86 2.06 20.87
N PHE A 9 14.96 2.74 21.55
CA PHE A 9 13.75 2.13 22.10
C PHE A 9 12.86 1.59 20.96
N LEU A 10 12.61 2.36 19.90
CA LEU A 10 11.90 1.90 18.71
C LEU A 10 12.56 0.66 18.10
N ALA A 11 13.87 0.71 17.88
CA ALA A 11 14.59 -0.43 17.30
C ALA A 11 14.46 -1.72 18.14
N VAL A 12 14.48 -1.61 19.48
CA VAL A 12 14.30 -2.77 20.36
C VAL A 12 12.85 -3.27 20.32
N ALA A 13 11.86 -2.37 20.28
CA ALA A 13 10.44 -2.71 20.18
C ALA A 13 10.12 -3.47 18.89
N GLU A 14 10.62 -2.98 17.75
CA GLU A 14 10.39 -3.57 16.43
C GLU A 14 11.11 -4.92 16.24
N GLU A 15 12.37 -5.01 16.68
CA GLU A 15 13.15 -6.24 16.54
C GLU A 15 12.80 -7.30 17.60
N ALA A 16 12.13 -6.92 18.67
CA ALA A 16 11.87 -7.76 19.87
C ALA A 16 13.15 -8.48 20.37
N ASN A 17 14.32 -7.93 20.05
CA ASN A 17 15.64 -8.53 20.29
C ASN A 17 16.73 -7.47 20.38
N PHE A 18 17.40 -7.38 21.52
CA PHE A 18 18.45 -6.40 21.76
C PHE A 18 19.69 -6.53 20.84
N THR A 19 20.02 -7.76 20.43
CA THR A 19 21.20 -7.99 19.55
C THR A 19 20.89 -7.49 18.14
N ARG A 20 19.76 -7.86 17.56
CA ARG A 20 19.35 -7.38 16.24
C ARG A 20 19.12 -5.87 16.22
N ALA A 21 18.47 -5.34 17.27
CA ALA A 21 18.32 -3.89 17.40
C ALA A 21 19.66 -3.16 17.46
N ALA A 22 20.65 -3.69 18.18
CA ALA A 22 21.98 -3.12 18.27
C ALA A 22 22.71 -3.12 16.92
N GLU A 23 22.62 -4.23 16.18
CA GLU A 23 23.15 -4.34 14.81
C GLU A 23 22.50 -3.31 13.88
N ARG A 24 21.17 -3.17 13.92
CA ARG A 24 20.39 -2.22 13.10
C ARG A 24 20.81 -0.75 13.36
N VAL A 25 21.08 -0.40 14.61
CA VAL A 25 21.48 0.98 14.98
C VAL A 25 22.99 1.15 15.11
N HIS A 26 23.78 0.16 14.68
CA HIS A 26 25.26 0.18 14.63
C HIS A 26 25.93 0.49 15.95
N ILE A 27 25.48 -0.12 17.05
CA ILE A 27 26.11 -0.05 18.37
C ILE A 27 26.27 -1.45 18.99
N SER A 28 26.94 -1.54 20.11
CA SER A 28 27.05 -2.81 20.85
C SER A 28 25.75 -3.14 21.60
N GLN A 29 25.43 -4.42 21.77
CA GLN A 29 24.29 -4.87 22.56
C GLN A 29 24.33 -4.35 24.03
N PRO A 30 25.46 -4.35 24.75
CA PRO A 30 25.52 -3.70 26.05
C PRO A 30 25.23 -2.19 25.99
N GLY A 31 25.65 -1.51 24.90
CA GLY A 31 25.41 -0.09 24.68
C GLY A 31 23.93 0.23 24.55
N ILE A 32 23.20 -0.47 23.67
CA ILE A 32 21.75 -0.24 23.51
C ILE A 32 20.99 -0.58 24.81
N SER A 33 21.36 -1.67 25.50
CA SER A 33 20.76 -2.04 26.78
C SER A 33 20.95 -0.97 27.87
N ALA A 34 22.14 -0.35 27.95
CA ALA A 34 22.40 0.75 28.88
C ALA A 34 21.58 2.01 28.53
N GLN A 35 21.46 2.35 27.26
CA GLN A 35 20.67 3.50 26.80
C GLN A 35 19.17 3.33 27.08
N ILE A 36 18.63 2.13 26.88
CA ILE A 36 17.22 1.84 27.24
C ILE A 36 17.01 1.95 28.75
N ARG A 37 17.92 1.40 29.59
CA ARG A 37 17.81 1.55 31.04
C ARG A 37 17.85 3.01 31.47
N GLN A 38 18.71 3.82 30.83
CA GLN A 38 18.76 5.25 31.12
C GLN A 38 17.44 5.94 30.75
N LEU A 39 16.86 5.61 29.61
CA LEU A 39 15.55 6.10 29.21
C LEU A 39 14.45 5.71 30.21
N GLU A 40 14.42 4.43 30.63
CA GLU A 40 13.48 3.92 31.63
C GLU A 40 13.62 4.67 32.96
N ASN A 41 14.86 4.94 33.39
CA ASN A 41 15.13 5.72 34.62
C ASN A 41 14.66 7.17 34.47
N ASP A 42 14.93 7.81 33.33
CA ASP A 42 14.52 9.21 33.06
C ASP A 42 13.00 9.35 33.05
N LEU A 43 12.29 8.33 32.55
CA LEU A 43 10.81 8.28 32.50
C LEU A 43 10.17 7.72 33.77
N GLY A 44 10.95 7.12 34.65
CA GLY A 44 10.44 6.47 35.88
C GLY A 44 9.58 5.22 35.64
N ALA A 45 9.75 4.56 34.50
CA ALA A 45 8.94 3.42 34.10
C ALA A 45 9.73 2.37 33.32
N THR A 46 9.43 1.09 33.51
CA THR A 46 9.99 0.01 32.69
C THR A 46 9.20 -0.09 31.39
N LEU A 47 9.89 0.03 30.25
CA LEU A 47 9.29 0.00 28.91
C LEU A 47 9.44 -1.37 28.25
N ILE A 48 10.54 -2.09 28.52
CA ILE A 48 10.85 -3.38 27.92
C ILE A 48 10.79 -4.48 28.97
N ASP A 49 9.95 -5.48 28.74
CA ASP A 49 9.95 -6.72 29.51
C ASP A 49 11.14 -7.60 29.07
N ARG A 50 12.01 -7.92 30.02
CA ARG A 50 13.22 -8.73 29.82
C ARG A 50 13.10 -10.12 30.46
N SER A 51 11.92 -10.47 30.96
CA SER A 51 11.71 -11.75 31.71
C SER A 51 11.62 -12.95 30.77
N GLY A 52 11.30 -12.73 29.48
CA GLY A 52 11.14 -13.77 28.46
C GLY A 52 12.39 -14.04 27.63
N ARG A 53 12.23 -14.91 26.62
CA ARG A 53 13.26 -15.18 25.60
C ARG A 53 13.37 -14.07 24.54
N SER A 54 12.39 -13.20 24.45
CA SER A 54 12.32 -12.03 23.56
C SER A 54 12.13 -10.77 24.38
N ALA A 55 12.57 -9.64 23.85
CA ALA A 55 12.36 -8.32 24.45
C ALA A 55 10.95 -7.84 24.06
N GLY A 56 9.96 -8.07 24.93
CA GLY A 56 8.59 -7.59 24.75
C GLY A 56 8.39 -6.17 25.27
N LEU A 57 7.36 -5.47 24.80
CA LEU A 57 6.91 -4.22 25.42
C LEU A 57 6.12 -4.52 26.70
N THR A 58 6.26 -3.65 27.71
CA THR A 58 5.29 -3.58 28.81
C THR A 58 4.06 -2.78 28.35
N ALA A 59 2.95 -2.83 29.11
CA ALA A 59 1.78 -1.97 28.81
C ALA A 59 2.14 -0.48 28.81
N VAL A 60 3.08 -0.05 29.66
CA VAL A 60 3.61 1.32 29.64
C VAL A 60 4.51 1.53 28.41
N GLY A 61 5.24 0.50 28.00
CA GLY A 61 6.08 0.53 26.79
C GLY A 61 5.26 0.71 25.50
N GLU A 62 4.09 0.08 25.41
CA GLU A 62 3.17 0.28 24.26
C GLU A 62 2.71 1.73 24.15
N VAL A 63 2.26 2.34 25.25
CA VAL A 63 1.90 3.76 25.28
C VAL A 63 3.11 4.65 24.95
N ALA A 64 4.28 4.34 25.51
CA ALA A 64 5.49 5.10 25.26
C ALA A 64 5.96 5.01 23.80
N LEU A 65 5.69 3.90 23.11
CA LEU A 65 6.07 3.68 21.72
C LEU A 65 5.42 4.72 20.79
N ASP A 66 4.11 4.93 20.90
CA ASP A 66 3.38 5.88 20.07
C ASP A 66 3.85 7.32 20.32
N HIS A 67 4.08 7.67 21.57
CA HIS A 67 4.62 8.99 21.92
C HIS A 67 6.07 9.16 21.47
N ALA A 68 6.90 8.12 21.52
CA ALA A 68 8.28 8.17 21.03
C ALA A 68 8.33 8.38 19.51
N ARG A 69 7.46 7.73 18.77
CA ARG A 69 7.27 7.95 17.32
C ARG A 69 6.89 9.40 17.04
N ALA A 70 5.90 9.94 17.75
CA ALA A 70 5.45 11.32 17.58
C ALA A 70 6.56 12.35 17.86
N VAL A 71 7.36 12.15 18.91
CA VAL A 71 8.50 13.04 19.24
C VAL A 71 9.56 12.98 18.15
N LEU A 72 9.90 11.79 17.64
CA LEU A 72 10.89 11.66 16.57
C LEU A 72 10.39 12.28 15.27
N ALA A 73 9.12 12.10 14.92
CA ALA A 73 8.50 12.75 13.77
C ALA A 73 8.52 14.28 13.89
N ALA A 74 8.21 14.83 15.07
CA ALA A 74 8.27 16.28 15.31
C ALA A 74 9.70 16.82 15.20
N ALA A 75 10.72 16.07 15.66
CA ALA A 75 12.11 16.47 15.53
C ALA A 75 12.60 16.46 14.07
N GLU A 76 12.15 15.51 13.26
CA GLU A 76 12.43 15.49 11.81
C GLU A 76 11.68 16.66 11.11
N ALA A 77 10.43 16.92 11.46
CA ALA A 77 9.67 18.05 10.92
C ALA A 77 10.37 19.41 11.17
N LEU A 78 10.97 19.59 12.36
CA LEU A 78 11.77 20.78 12.65
C LEU A 78 13.00 20.90 11.71
N ARG A 79 13.73 19.82 11.49
CA ARG A 79 14.87 19.81 10.55
C ARG A 79 14.43 20.15 9.14
N HIS A 80 13.35 19.53 8.68
CA HIS A 80 12.78 19.78 7.35
C HIS A 80 12.36 21.25 7.19
N ALA A 81 11.73 21.87 8.21
CA ALA A 81 11.36 23.28 8.16
C ALA A 81 12.57 24.22 8.04
N LEU A 82 13.68 23.88 8.70
CA LEU A 82 14.93 24.65 8.58
C LEU A 82 15.59 24.47 7.21
N ASP A 83 15.60 23.26 6.67
CA ASP A 83 16.12 22.96 5.32
C ASP A 83 15.33 23.70 4.26
N GLU A 84 13.98 23.77 4.41
CA GLU A 84 13.09 24.54 3.53
C GLU A 84 13.44 26.04 3.51
N MET A 85 13.69 26.64 4.69
CA MET A 85 14.11 28.05 4.78
C MET A 85 15.44 28.31 4.07
N ASN A 86 16.30 27.29 3.98
CA ASN A 86 17.58 27.37 3.28
C ASN A 86 17.48 27.00 1.78
N GLY A 87 16.30 26.72 1.25
CA GLY A 87 16.08 26.31 -0.14
C GLY A 87 16.71 24.95 -0.49
N LEU A 88 17.03 24.14 0.50
CA LEU A 88 17.72 22.86 0.32
C LEU A 88 16.71 21.70 0.44
N VAL A 89 16.36 21.13 -0.70
CA VAL A 89 15.65 19.84 -0.73
C VAL A 89 16.67 18.71 -0.58
N ARG A 90 16.80 18.21 0.63
CA ARG A 90 17.75 17.15 1.01
C ARG A 90 17.09 16.17 1.97
N GLY A 91 17.77 15.05 2.23
CA GLY A 91 17.33 14.04 3.18
C GLY A 91 17.03 12.70 2.50
N ARG A 92 16.11 11.94 3.09
CA ARG A 92 15.69 10.64 2.59
C ARG A 92 14.18 10.62 2.44
N LEU A 93 13.70 9.95 1.40
CA LEU A 93 12.31 9.59 1.20
C LEU A 93 12.18 8.07 1.10
N VAL A 94 11.26 7.51 1.83
CA VAL A 94 10.85 6.11 1.71
C VAL A 94 9.51 6.08 0.99
N VAL A 95 9.49 5.46 -0.19
CA VAL A 95 8.29 5.35 -1.02
C VAL A 95 7.84 3.89 -1.04
N GLY A 96 6.65 3.64 -0.52
CA GLY A 96 5.99 2.34 -0.55
C GLY A 96 5.21 2.13 -1.84
N MET A 97 5.18 0.90 -2.31
CA MET A 97 4.33 0.53 -3.45
C MET A 97 3.81 -0.89 -3.27
N VAL A 98 2.59 -1.14 -3.75
CA VAL A 98 2.02 -2.50 -3.74
C VAL A 98 2.92 -3.47 -4.49
N THR A 99 3.01 -4.69 -3.98
CA THR A 99 3.85 -5.77 -4.55
C THR A 99 3.60 -5.94 -6.05
N ALA A 100 4.67 -6.06 -6.81
CA ALA A 100 4.67 -6.18 -8.27
C ALA A 100 3.99 -4.99 -8.98
N CYS A 101 4.13 -3.79 -8.43
CA CYS A 101 3.67 -2.55 -9.04
C CYS A 101 4.38 -2.29 -10.37
N THR A 102 3.60 -2.08 -11.43
CA THR A 102 4.11 -1.74 -12.78
C THR A 102 3.55 -0.41 -13.29
N ILE A 103 3.12 0.46 -12.38
CA ILE A 103 2.50 1.76 -12.70
C ILE A 103 3.58 2.73 -13.16
N THR A 104 3.73 2.85 -14.49
CA THR A 104 4.76 3.69 -15.15
C THR A 104 4.81 5.12 -14.63
N PRO A 105 3.69 5.86 -14.45
CA PRO A 105 3.71 7.22 -13.93
C PRO A 105 4.42 7.40 -12.58
N LEU A 106 4.39 6.41 -11.68
CA LEU A 106 5.13 6.49 -10.43
C LEU A 106 6.64 6.53 -10.67
N PHE A 107 7.14 5.65 -11.55
CA PHE A 107 8.57 5.59 -11.87
C PHE A 107 9.04 6.81 -12.66
N GLU A 108 8.17 7.38 -13.52
CA GLU A 108 8.42 8.65 -14.21
C GLU A 108 8.55 9.81 -13.22
N ALA A 109 7.62 9.91 -12.25
CA ALA A 109 7.66 10.91 -11.18
C ALA A 109 8.94 10.80 -10.35
N LEU A 110 9.29 9.59 -9.89
CA LEU A 110 10.51 9.32 -9.13
C LEU A 110 11.77 9.67 -9.93
N SER A 111 11.80 9.34 -11.22
CA SER A 111 12.92 9.65 -12.10
C SER A 111 13.06 11.17 -12.32
N ALA A 112 11.95 11.89 -12.53
CA ALA A 112 11.95 13.34 -12.68
C ALA A 112 12.41 14.04 -11.40
N PHE A 113 11.86 13.62 -10.25
CA PHE A 113 12.22 14.12 -8.95
C PHE A 113 13.71 13.88 -8.63
N HIS A 114 14.24 12.69 -8.85
CA HIS A 114 15.64 12.37 -8.57
C HIS A 114 16.61 13.24 -9.41
N ARG A 115 16.24 13.53 -10.67
CA ARG A 115 17.04 14.45 -11.52
C ARG A 115 17.00 15.88 -11.01
N ALA A 116 15.87 16.35 -10.51
CA ALA A 116 15.71 17.70 -9.99
C ALA A 116 16.37 17.86 -8.61
N HIS A 117 16.36 16.81 -7.80
CA HIS A 117 16.83 16.82 -6.40
C HIS A 117 17.81 15.68 -6.11
N PRO A 118 19.04 15.69 -6.71
CA PRO A 118 20.00 14.59 -6.56
C PRO A 118 20.57 14.45 -5.13
N GLY A 119 20.31 15.42 -4.26
CA GLY A 119 20.68 15.37 -2.83
C GLY A 119 19.68 14.63 -1.94
N VAL A 120 18.58 14.11 -2.51
CA VAL A 120 17.59 13.30 -1.78
C VAL A 120 17.82 11.82 -2.07
N GLU A 121 18.05 11.05 -1.01
CA GLU A 121 18.06 9.58 -1.10
C GLU A 121 16.64 9.05 -1.21
N ILE A 122 16.36 8.20 -2.20
CA ILE A 122 15.06 7.55 -2.37
C ILE A 122 15.23 6.07 -2.08
N SER A 123 14.41 5.54 -1.17
CA SER A 123 14.28 4.11 -0.91
C SER A 123 12.89 3.64 -1.34
N LEU A 124 12.83 2.54 -2.10
CA LEU A 124 11.56 1.90 -2.47
C LEU A 124 11.35 0.66 -1.61
N VAL A 125 10.14 0.51 -1.09
CA VAL A 125 9.71 -0.68 -0.34
C VAL A 125 8.43 -1.24 -0.96
N GLU A 126 8.32 -2.56 -0.98
CA GLU A 126 7.12 -3.23 -1.47
C GLU A 126 6.38 -3.89 -0.31
N GLY A 127 5.05 -3.86 -0.37
CA GLY A 127 4.19 -4.47 0.64
C GLY A 127 2.75 -4.65 0.16
N ASP A 128 1.91 -5.23 1.00
CA ASP A 128 0.47 -5.15 0.79
C ASP A 128 -0.06 -3.76 1.21
N SER A 129 -1.24 -3.41 0.70
CA SER A 129 -1.80 -2.06 0.91
C SER A 129 -2.10 -1.75 2.38
N ALA A 130 -2.51 -2.76 3.16
CA ALA A 130 -2.84 -2.56 4.56
C ALA A 130 -1.58 -2.28 5.39
N ALA A 131 -0.52 -3.05 5.17
CA ALA A 131 0.78 -2.82 5.82
C ALA A 131 1.36 -1.45 5.43
N LEU A 132 1.35 -1.10 4.15
CA LEU A 132 1.85 0.20 3.68
C LEU A 132 1.08 1.39 4.26
N VAL A 133 -0.24 1.27 4.47
CA VAL A 133 -1.04 2.29 5.15
C VAL A 133 -0.59 2.47 6.59
N GLU A 134 -0.35 1.38 7.33
CA GLU A 134 0.18 1.45 8.70
C GLU A 134 1.61 2.03 8.72
N ASP A 135 2.47 1.63 7.80
CA ASP A 135 3.82 2.19 7.66
C ASP A 135 3.81 3.72 7.44
N VAL A 136 2.81 4.22 6.67
CA VAL A 136 2.62 5.68 6.50
C VAL A 136 2.13 6.33 7.80
N ARG A 137 1.20 5.70 8.54
CA ARG A 137 0.74 6.19 9.85
C ARG A 137 1.87 6.26 10.86
N GLU A 138 2.73 5.25 10.86
CA GLU A 138 3.90 5.16 11.74
C GLU A 138 5.06 6.07 11.30
N GLY A 139 4.99 6.64 10.09
CA GLY A 139 6.04 7.50 9.52
C GLY A 139 7.30 6.74 9.09
N THR A 140 7.25 5.42 8.93
CA THR A 140 8.32 4.58 8.38
C THR A 140 8.35 4.65 6.85
N VAL A 141 7.21 5.00 6.23
CA VAL A 141 7.03 5.29 4.81
C VAL A 141 6.48 6.72 4.67
N ASP A 142 7.09 7.54 3.81
CA ASP A 142 6.67 8.92 3.58
C ASP A 142 5.50 9.05 2.60
N LEU A 143 5.51 8.23 1.56
CA LEU A 143 4.50 8.17 0.50
C LEU A 143 4.28 6.71 0.12
N ALA A 144 3.04 6.27 0.00
CA ALA A 144 2.75 4.93 -0.49
C ALA A 144 1.71 4.94 -1.63
N LEU A 145 1.94 4.12 -2.65
CA LEU A 145 0.96 3.77 -3.65
C LEU A 145 0.22 2.51 -3.17
N VAL A 146 -1.05 2.67 -2.79
CA VAL A 146 -1.86 1.61 -2.17
C VAL A 146 -3.15 1.38 -2.95
N GLY A 147 -3.60 0.12 -2.96
CA GLY A 147 -4.90 -0.28 -3.50
C GLY A 147 -5.92 -0.46 -2.38
N THR A 148 -7.10 0.14 -2.52
CA THR A 148 -8.20 0.08 -1.56
C THR A 148 -9.52 -0.29 -2.24
N ALA A 149 -10.49 -0.76 -1.45
CA ALA A 149 -11.88 -0.82 -1.88
C ALA A 149 -12.54 0.52 -1.53
N GLY A 150 -12.69 1.39 -2.53
CA GLY A 150 -13.16 2.75 -2.33
C GLY A 150 -12.04 3.74 -1.93
N PRO A 151 -12.38 4.89 -1.34
CA PRO A 151 -11.43 5.98 -1.08
C PRO A 151 -10.32 5.56 -0.10
N ALA A 152 -9.23 6.35 -0.08
CA ALA A 152 -8.16 6.22 0.89
C ALA A 152 -8.66 6.51 2.32
N PRO A 153 -7.96 6.04 3.38
CA PRO A 153 -8.30 6.34 4.77
C PRO A 153 -8.38 7.84 5.04
N GLU A 154 -9.39 8.28 5.81
CA GLU A 154 -9.67 9.70 6.07
C GLU A 154 -8.60 10.39 6.92
N ASP A 155 -7.83 9.65 7.70
CA ASP A 155 -6.75 10.14 8.56
C ASP A 155 -5.43 10.41 7.79
N LEU A 156 -5.36 10.02 6.53
CA LEU A 156 -4.22 10.24 5.63
C LEU A 156 -4.61 11.16 4.47
N ASP A 157 -3.64 11.91 3.98
CA ASP A 157 -3.81 12.62 2.72
C ASP A 157 -3.75 11.62 1.55
N GLY A 158 -4.85 11.49 0.83
CA GLY A 158 -5.01 10.55 -0.27
C GLY A 158 -5.24 11.25 -1.62
N GLN A 159 -4.45 10.91 -2.63
CA GLN A 159 -4.70 11.30 -4.02
C GLN A 159 -5.04 10.06 -4.83
N GLN A 160 -6.30 9.92 -5.23
CA GLN A 160 -6.72 8.86 -6.14
C GLN A 160 -6.04 9.03 -7.50
N VAL A 161 -5.42 7.97 -8.01
CA VAL A 161 -4.74 7.96 -9.30
C VAL A 161 -5.40 7.04 -10.32
N ILE A 162 -6.01 5.93 -9.87
CA ILE A 162 -6.75 4.98 -10.72
C ILE A 162 -8.00 4.54 -9.97
N SER A 163 -9.10 4.34 -10.69
CA SER A 163 -10.34 3.71 -10.18
C SER A 163 -10.89 2.78 -11.24
N GLU A 164 -10.99 1.51 -10.93
CA GLU A 164 -11.43 0.46 -11.86
C GLU A 164 -12.38 -0.53 -11.18
N ALA A 165 -13.36 -1.04 -11.94
CA ALA A 165 -14.14 -2.18 -11.52
C ALA A 165 -13.29 -3.46 -11.55
N ILE A 166 -13.65 -4.44 -10.70
CA ILE A 166 -13.10 -5.78 -10.82
C ILE A 166 -13.72 -6.50 -12.02
N VAL A 167 -12.95 -7.35 -12.64
CA VAL A 167 -13.37 -8.20 -13.76
C VAL A 167 -12.98 -9.65 -13.50
N ALA A 168 -13.76 -10.56 -14.06
CA ALA A 168 -13.40 -11.97 -14.17
C ALA A 168 -12.57 -12.17 -15.43
N ALA A 169 -11.54 -13.01 -15.36
CA ALA A 169 -10.75 -13.38 -16.53
C ALA A 169 -10.61 -14.91 -16.61
N VAL A 170 -10.91 -15.45 -17.78
CA VAL A 170 -11.02 -16.89 -18.05
C VAL A 170 -10.37 -17.25 -19.37
N PRO A 171 -9.86 -18.50 -19.55
CA PRO A 171 -9.37 -18.94 -20.83
C PRO A 171 -10.54 -19.11 -21.84
N PRO A 172 -10.25 -19.05 -23.16
CA PRO A 172 -11.22 -19.40 -24.19
C PRO A 172 -11.76 -20.83 -23.95
N GLY A 173 -13.07 -20.98 -24.09
CA GLY A 173 -13.76 -22.26 -23.83
C GLY A 173 -14.25 -22.48 -22.40
N HIS A 174 -13.95 -21.57 -21.48
CA HIS A 174 -14.58 -21.54 -20.16
C HIS A 174 -16.08 -21.16 -20.29
N PRO A 175 -17.00 -21.69 -19.49
CA PRO A 175 -18.43 -21.36 -19.58
C PRO A 175 -18.73 -19.85 -19.52
N LEU A 176 -17.95 -19.09 -18.79
CA LEU A 176 -18.09 -17.62 -18.68
C LEU A 176 -17.47 -16.84 -19.84
N ALA A 177 -16.74 -17.48 -20.78
CA ALA A 177 -15.99 -16.77 -21.81
C ALA A 177 -16.88 -16.04 -22.82
N GLU A 178 -18.10 -16.52 -23.04
CA GLU A 178 -19.06 -15.95 -23.98
C GLU A 178 -20.13 -15.06 -23.31
N ALA A 179 -20.01 -14.83 -21.99
CA ALA A 179 -20.92 -13.99 -21.24
C ALA A 179 -20.57 -12.50 -21.43
N ASP A 180 -21.59 -11.65 -21.60
CA ASP A 180 -21.41 -10.18 -21.64
C ASP A 180 -21.09 -9.59 -20.25
N GLY A 181 -21.35 -10.35 -19.19
CA GLY A 181 -21.06 -10.00 -17.80
C GLY A 181 -21.34 -11.18 -16.89
N VAL A 182 -20.82 -11.13 -15.70
CA VAL A 182 -21.00 -12.16 -14.66
C VAL A 182 -21.36 -11.48 -13.33
N THR A 183 -22.30 -12.07 -12.60
CA THR A 183 -22.64 -11.67 -11.24
C THR A 183 -21.68 -12.32 -10.24
N LEU A 184 -21.57 -11.76 -9.02
CA LEU A 184 -20.81 -12.39 -7.94
C LEU A 184 -21.35 -13.78 -7.54
N ALA A 185 -22.65 -14.00 -7.70
CA ALA A 185 -23.27 -15.31 -7.47
C ALA A 185 -22.80 -16.35 -8.50
N GLU A 186 -22.83 -16.01 -9.80
CA GLU A 186 -22.31 -16.86 -10.86
C GLU A 186 -20.80 -17.10 -10.73
N LEU A 187 -20.04 -16.05 -10.42
CA LEU A 187 -18.59 -16.14 -10.15
C LEU A 187 -18.31 -17.11 -9.00
N SER A 188 -19.13 -17.08 -7.94
CA SER A 188 -18.97 -17.94 -6.76
C SER A 188 -19.24 -19.42 -7.02
N ALA A 189 -19.87 -19.78 -8.15
CA ALA A 189 -20.04 -21.14 -8.58
C ALA A 189 -18.76 -21.78 -9.13
N HIS A 190 -17.70 -20.99 -9.32
CA HIS A 190 -16.42 -21.43 -9.86
C HIS A 190 -15.28 -21.25 -8.84
N PRO A 191 -14.19 -22.04 -8.92
CA PRO A 191 -12.97 -21.79 -8.15
C PRO A 191 -12.40 -20.41 -8.53
N VAL A 192 -12.20 -19.53 -7.56
CA VAL A 192 -11.65 -18.19 -7.78
C VAL A 192 -10.16 -18.18 -7.54
N ILE A 193 -9.42 -17.47 -8.40
CA ILE A 193 -8.00 -17.16 -8.26
C ILE A 193 -7.89 -15.64 -8.08
N CYS A 194 -7.28 -15.17 -7.00
CA CYS A 194 -7.16 -13.74 -6.75
C CYS A 194 -5.86 -13.36 -6.04
N LEU A 195 -5.69 -12.06 -5.82
CA LEU A 195 -4.64 -11.53 -4.97
C LEU A 195 -4.93 -11.85 -3.48
N PRO A 196 -3.92 -11.85 -2.59
CA PRO A 196 -4.12 -12.12 -1.18
C PRO A 196 -4.92 -11.01 -0.47
N ARG A 197 -5.36 -11.31 0.75
CA ARG A 197 -5.93 -10.28 1.65
C ARG A 197 -4.91 -9.18 1.90
N GLY A 198 -5.38 -7.97 2.16
CA GLY A 198 -4.54 -6.77 2.25
C GLY A 198 -4.38 -6.03 0.93
N THR A 199 -4.85 -6.57 -0.21
CA THR A 199 -4.84 -5.91 -1.51
C THR A 199 -6.21 -5.31 -1.85
N GLY A 200 -6.25 -4.18 -2.60
CA GLY A 200 -7.48 -3.49 -2.96
C GLY A 200 -8.45 -4.35 -3.77
N ILE A 201 -7.95 -5.10 -4.76
CA ILE A 201 -8.77 -6.04 -5.57
C ILE A 201 -9.44 -7.08 -4.69
N ARG A 202 -8.70 -7.66 -3.74
CA ARG A 202 -9.25 -8.66 -2.82
C ARG A 202 -10.28 -8.03 -1.88
N ALA A 203 -10.02 -6.84 -1.39
CA ALA A 203 -10.96 -6.12 -0.53
C ALA A 203 -12.29 -5.83 -1.26
N VAL A 204 -12.23 -5.42 -2.53
CA VAL A 204 -13.45 -5.24 -3.36
C VAL A 204 -14.21 -6.55 -3.50
N LEU A 205 -13.55 -7.65 -3.86
CA LEU A 205 -14.19 -8.95 -3.99
C LEU A 205 -14.85 -9.39 -2.68
N ASP A 206 -14.14 -9.30 -1.56
CA ASP A 206 -14.64 -9.73 -0.25
C ASP A 206 -15.83 -8.85 0.20
N GLN A 207 -15.73 -7.52 0.08
CA GLN A 207 -16.78 -6.57 0.50
C GLN A 207 -18.03 -6.66 -0.38
N ALA A 208 -17.86 -6.67 -1.70
CA ALA A 208 -18.99 -6.78 -2.64
C ALA A 208 -19.73 -8.11 -2.49
N SER A 209 -19.01 -9.20 -2.25
CA SER A 209 -19.60 -10.52 -1.99
C SER A 209 -20.31 -10.55 -0.63
N ALA A 210 -19.70 -10.02 0.43
CA ALA A 210 -20.30 -9.99 1.77
C ALA A 210 -21.60 -9.17 1.79
N ALA A 211 -21.66 -8.04 1.07
CA ALA A 211 -22.86 -7.22 0.93
C ALA A 211 -24.05 -7.98 0.32
N ARG A 212 -23.77 -9.08 -0.38
CA ARG A 212 -24.78 -9.98 -1.00
C ARG A 212 -24.94 -11.31 -0.27
N GLY A 213 -24.32 -11.49 0.88
CA GLY A 213 -24.34 -12.74 1.63
C GLY A 213 -23.60 -13.88 0.93
N LEU A 214 -22.69 -13.58 0.01
CA LEU A 214 -21.93 -14.56 -0.75
C LEU A 214 -20.53 -14.77 -0.12
N THR A 215 -20.01 -15.98 -0.28
CA THR A 215 -18.64 -16.33 0.15
C THR A 215 -17.96 -17.07 -1.00
N PRO A 216 -17.29 -16.39 -1.94
CA PRO A 216 -16.60 -17.02 -3.04
C PRO A 216 -15.53 -18.00 -2.55
N THR A 217 -15.45 -19.18 -3.18
CA THR A 217 -14.39 -20.15 -2.88
C THR A 217 -13.10 -19.71 -3.55
N VAL A 218 -12.21 -19.08 -2.77
CA VAL A 218 -10.87 -18.73 -3.23
C VAL A 218 -10.01 -19.99 -3.19
N ALA A 219 -9.81 -20.59 -4.35
CA ALA A 219 -9.05 -21.83 -4.50
C ALA A 219 -7.54 -21.57 -4.51
N LEU A 220 -7.10 -20.46 -5.11
CA LEU A 220 -5.67 -20.12 -5.24
C LEU A 220 -5.46 -18.61 -5.00
N GLN A 221 -4.30 -18.29 -4.44
CA GLN A 221 -3.88 -16.91 -4.22
C GLN A 221 -2.43 -16.74 -4.71
N ALA A 222 -2.13 -15.59 -5.32
CA ALA A 222 -0.77 -15.22 -5.68
C ALA A 222 -0.59 -13.71 -5.49
N ALA A 223 0.57 -13.28 -4.97
CA ALA A 223 0.85 -11.88 -4.68
C ALA A 223 1.01 -11.02 -5.94
N ALA A 224 1.51 -11.60 -7.04
CA ALA A 224 1.71 -10.90 -8.30
C ALA A 224 0.53 -11.15 -9.26
N PRO A 225 -0.06 -10.10 -9.88
CA PRO A 225 -1.13 -10.24 -10.87
C PRO A 225 -0.78 -11.20 -12.01
N GLY A 226 0.46 -11.15 -12.52
CA GLY A 226 0.92 -12.05 -13.57
C GLY A 226 0.88 -13.54 -13.19
N ALA A 227 1.08 -13.89 -11.92
CA ALA A 227 0.93 -15.25 -11.44
C ALA A 227 -0.54 -15.69 -11.41
N VAL A 228 -1.46 -14.80 -10.99
CA VAL A 228 -2.92 -15.04 -11.05
C VAL A 228 -3.34 -15.34 -12.49
N VAL A 229 -2.88 -14.52 -13.45
CA VAL A 229 -3.13 -14.72 -14.88
C VAL A 229 -2.61 -16.08 -15.35
N GLN A 230 -1.37 -16.44 -15.02
CA GLN A 230 -0.76 -17.71 -15.43
C GLN A 230 -1.51 -18.94 -14.89
N LEU A 231 -2.10 -18.85 -13.71
CA LEU A 231 -2.93 -19.91 -13.14
C LEU A 231 -4.27 -20.02 -13.89
N ALA A 232 -4.91 -18.88 -14.19
CA ALA A 232 -6.17 -18.85 -14.95
C ALA A 232 -5.99 -19.34 -16.40
N GLU A 233 -4.92 -18.98 -17.09
CA GLU A 233 -4.60 -19.47 -18.43
C GLU A 233 -4.50 -21.01 -18.48
N ARG A 234 -4.18 -21.66 -17.36
CA ARG A 234 -4.10 -23.12 -17.22
C ARG A 234 -5.41 -23.77 -16.78
N GLY A 235 -6.48 -22.96 -16.68
CA GLY A 235 -7.81 -23.46 -16.33
C GLY A 235 -7.99 -23.84 -14.85
N LEU A 236 -7.15 -23.33 -13.95
CA LEU A 236 -7.21 -23.66 -12.52
C LEU A 236 -8.31 -22.89 -11.76
N GLY A 237 -9.02 -21.97 -12.44
CA GLY A 237 -10.13 -21.20 -11.91
C GLY A 237 -10.32 -19.89 -12.65
N VAL A 238 -11.23 -19.07 -12.14
CA VAL A 238 -11.54 -17.73 -12.65
C VAL A 238 -10.66 -16.70 -11.95
N ALA A 239 -9.83 -15.98 -12.71
CA ALA A 239 -9.04 -14.88 -12.14
C ALA A 239 -9.94 -13.66 -11.87
N VAL A 240 -9.76 -13.02 -10.71
CA VAL A 240 -10.41 -11.75 -10.37
C VAL A 240 -9.32 -10.68 -10.22
N LEU A 241 -9.33 -9.73 -11.13
CA LEU A 241 -8.33 -8.63 -11.25
C LEU A 241 -9.03 -7.35 -11.72
N SER A 242 -8.28 -6.26 -11.99
CA SER A 242 -8.77 -5.11 -12.76
C SER A 242 -8.45 -5.27 -14.24
N ALA A 243 -9.16 -4.51 -15.08
CA ALA A 243 -8.97 -4.57 -16.54
C ALA A 243 -7.55 -4.15 -16.95
N SER A 244 -6.96 -3.15 -16.28
CA SER A 244 -5.60 -2.68 -16.56
C SER A 244 -4.54 -3.76 -16.30
N MET A 245 -4.72 -4.60 -15.28
CA MET A 245 -3.82 -5.72 -14.97
C MET A 245 -3.85 -6.81 -16.05
N LEU A 246 -4.90 -6.86 -16.86
CA LEU A 246 -5.09 -7.85 -17.92
C LEU A 246 -4.71 -7.33 -19.32
N ALA A 247 -4.42 -6.04 -19.47
CA ALA A 247 -4.19 -5.41 -20.77
C ALA A 247 -3.08 -6.08 -21.61
N GLN A 248 -2.08 -6.66 -20.97
CA GLN A 248 -0.97 -7.36 -21.64
C GLN A 248 -1.17 -8.88 -21.75
N HIS A 249 -2.36 -9.38 -21.42
CA HIS A 249 -2.67 -10.82 -21.36
C HIS A 249 -3.83 -11.22 -22.28
N PRO A 250 -3.67 -11.13 -23.62
CA PRO A 250 -4.76 -11.32 -24.60
C PRO A 250 -5.27 -12.77 -24.68
N ARG A 251 -4.62 -13.70 -23.99
CA ARG A 251 -5.03 -15.11 -23.95
C ARG A 251 -6.26 -15.37 -23.04
N LEU A 252 -6.55 -14.43 -22.14
CA LEU A 252 -7.74 -14.51 -21.31
C LEU A 252 -8.86 -13.65 -21.89
N ARG A 253 -10.08 -14.14 -21.78
CA ARG A 253 -11.29 -13.34 -21.99
C ARG A 253 -11.62 -12.61 -20.71
N THR A 254 -11.80 -11.30 -20.81
CA THR A 254 -12.19 -10.44 -19.70
C THR A 254 -13.70 -10.29 -19.70
N VAL A 255 -14.33 -10.64 -18.59
CA VAL A 255 -15.79 -10.58 -18.39
C VAL A 255 -16.08 -9.60 -17.24
N PRO A 256 -16.85 -8.54 -17.45
CA PRO A 256 -17.20 -7.60 -16.40
C PRO A 256 -17.96 -8.28 -15.24
N VAL A 257 -17.60 -7.93 -13.99
CA VAL A 257 -18.42 -8.29 -12.82
C VAL A 257 -19.48 -7.19 -12.66
N THR A 258 -20.76 -7.55 -12.90
CA THR A 258 -21.82 -6.55 -13.12
C THR A 258 -22.45 -6.00 -11.86
N ASP A 259 -22.26 -6.66 -10.74
CA ASP A 259 -22.88 -6.34 -9.46
C ASP A 259 -21.88 -6.04 -8.33
N ALA A 260 -20.62 -5.77 -8.66
CA ALA A 260 -19.64 -5.25 -7.72
C ALA A 260 -19.71 -3.71 -7.73
N ASP A 261 -20.53 -3.12 -6.84
CA ASP A 261 -20.80 -1.68 -6.80
C ASP A 261 -19.66 -0.85 -6.19
N ILE A 262 -18.54 -1.49 -5.86
CA ILE A 262 -17.35 -0.88 -5.25
C ILE A 262 -16.20 -0.99 -6.25
N ALA A 263 -15.53 0.13 -6.50
CA ALA A 263 -14.34 0.13 -7.35
C ALA A 263 -13.07 -0.20 -6.55
N ALA A 264 -12.13 -0.85 -7.22
CA ALA A 264 -10.75 -0.91 -6.76
C ALA A 264 -10.08 0.43 -7.08
N VAL A 265 -9.62 1.10 -6.05
CA VAL A 265 -8.99 2.42 -6.17
C VAL A 265 -7.50 2.28 -5.86
N LEU A 266 -6.67 2.84 -6.71
CA LEU A 266 -5.24 3.02 -6.45
C LEU A 266 -5.01 4.48 -6.07
N SER A 267 -4.40 4.70 -4.91
CA SER A 267 -4.17 6.03 -4.36
C SER A 267 -2.73 6.19 -3.90
N LEU A 268 -2.20 7.40 -4.08
CA LEU A 268 -1.02 7.86 -3.36
C LEU A 268 -1.49 8.35 -1.99
N VAL A 269 -0.93 7.77 -0.92
CA VAL A 269 -1.25 8.16 0.46
C VAL A 269 -0.01 8.64 1.19
N SER A 270 -0.16 9.67 2.02
CA SER A 270 0.91 10.20 2.86
C SER A 270 0.35 10.75 4.16
N SER A 271 1.21 10.95 5.17
CA SER A 271 0.83 11.71 6.35
C SER A 271 0.41 13.15 5.98
N PRO A 272 -0.53 13.77 6.72
CA PRO A 272 -0.83 15.19 6.57
C PRO A 272 0.40 16.10 6.75
N THR A 273 1.34 15.70 7.62
CA THR A 273 2.60 16.44 7.80
C THR A 273 3.63 15.97 6.79
N LYS A 274 4.00 16.85 5.86
CA LYS A 274 4.88 16.53 4.73
C LYS A 274 6.22 17.25 4.83
N SER A 275 7.30 16.50 4.60
CA SER A 275 8.63 17.09 4.39
C SER A 275 8.69 17.92 3.10
N PRO A 276 9.62 18.88 2.95
CA PRO A 276 9.85 19.60 1.70
C PRO A 276 10.09 18.65 0.52
N ALA A 277 10.92 17.61 0.72
CA ALA A 277 11.20 16.61 -0.29
C ALA A 277 9.93 15.86 -0.73
N LEU A 278 9.05 15.51 0.21
CA LEU A 278 7.78 14.86 -0.12
C LEU A 278 6.83 15.80 -0.87
N ARG A 279 6.76 17.09 -0.50
CA ARG A 279 5.95 18.08 -1.23
C ARG A 279 6.38 18.20 -2.69
N GLU A 280 7.70 18.28 -2.94
CA GLU A 280 8.25 18.31 -4.29
C GLU A 280 7.99 17.01 -5.06
N LEU A 281 8.18 15.85 -4.43
CA LEU A 281 7.83 14.56 -5.07
C LEU A 281 6.36 14.51 -5.46
N LEU A 282 5.45 15.00 -4.63
CA LEU A 282 4.01 15.05 -4.93
C LEU A 282 3.68 15.98 -6.11
N VAL A 283 4.49 17.03 -6.36
CA VAL A 283 4.37 17.83 -7.59
C VAL A 283 4.67 16.96 -8.81
N HIS A 284 5.80 16.26 -8.82
CA HIS A 284 6.16 15.36 -9.91
C HIS A 284 5.14 14.21 -10.09
N CYS A 285 4.57 13.69 -9.00
CA CYS A 285 3.50 12.71 -9.07
C CYS A 285 2.25 13.29 -9.77
N ARG A 286 1.82 14.50 -9.42
CA ARG A 286 0.68 15.15 -10.10
C ARG A 286 0.93 15.34 -11.59
N ASP A 287 2.14 15.72 -11.98
CA ASP A 287 2.51 15.91 -13.38
C ASP A 287 2.49 14.58 -14.16
N SER A 288 3.00 13.52 -13.58
CA SER A 288 3.11 12.20 -14.22
C SER A 288 1.79 11.43 -14.26
N PHE A 289 0.96 11.51 -13.21
CA PHE A 289 -0.36 10.87 -13.19
C PHE A 289 -1.44 11.70 -13.87
N GLY A 290 -1.17 12.98 -14.17
CA GLY A 290 -2.16 13.96 -14.62
C GLY A 290 -3.04 14.45 -13.47
N THR A 291 -3.75 15.54 -13.70
CA THR A 291 -4.78 16.02 -12.76
C THR A 291 -5.89 14.98 -12.75
N PRO A 292 -6.37 14.49 -11.58
CA PRO A 292 -7.47 13.54 -11.54
C PRO A 292 -8.68 14.17 -12.26
N ALA A 293 -8.94 13.72 -13.47
CA ALA A 293 -10.17 14.03 -14.14
C ALA A 293 -11.28 13.45 -13.27
N GLY A 294 -12.22 14.27 -12.83
CA GLY A 294 -13.45 13.83 -12.21
C GLY A 294 -14.10 12.80 -13.13
N GLN A 295 -13.95 11.54 -12.84
CA GLN A 295 -14.37 10.49 -13.75
C GLN A 295 -15.59 9.77 -13.27
N ALA A 296 -16.59 9.97 -14.11
CA ALA A 296 -17.67 9.04 -14.30
C ALA A 296 -17.16 7.61 -14.48
N LEU A 297 -17.73 6.67 -13.74
CA LEU A 297 -17.79 5.26 -14.09
C LEU A 297 -18.04 5.15 -15.60
N VAL A 298 -17.13 4.55 -16.35
CA VAL A 298 -17.39 4.19 -17.73
C VAL A 298 -18.43 3.07 -17.69
N PRO A 299 -19.70 3.30 -18.09
CA PRO A 299 -20.66 2.22 -18.16
C PRO A 299 -20.22 1.27 -19.26
N ALA A 300 -20.28 -0.02 -18.98
CA ALA A 300 -20.13 -1.09 -19.96
C ALA A 300 -20.96 -0.76 -21.22
N GLY A 301 -20.32 -0.82 -22.39
CA GLY A 301 -20.84 -0.33 -23.64
C GLY A 301 -22.29 -0.73 -23.93
N ARG A 302 -23.12 0.27 -24.20
CA ARG A 302 -24.35 0.07 -24.95
C ARG A 302 -23.95 -0.18 -26.40
N GLY A 303 -24.22 -1.38 -26.87
CA GLY A 303 -24.14 -1.71 -28.29
C GLY A 303 -24.89 -0.68 -29.13
N ALA A 304 -24.23 -0.19 -30.16
CA ALA A 304 -24.85 0.60 -31.21
C ALA A 304 -25.89 -0.26 -31.88
N ALA A 305 -27.15 0.00 -31.56
CA ALA A 305 -28.30 -0.50 -32.37
C ALA A 305 -28.24 0.23 -33.70
N GLY A 306 -28.13 -0.53 -34.78
CA GLY A 306 -28.22 -0.06 -36.14
C GLY A 306 -29.51 0.74 -36.39
N GLN A 307 -29.38 1.83 -37.10
CA GLN A 307 -30.48 2.44 -37.83
C GLN A 307 -30.25 2.14 -39.31
N ASP A 308 -30.91 1.09 -39.78
CA ASP A 308 -31.24 0.95 -41.19
C ASP A 308 -32.66 1.52 -41.40
N GLY A 309 -32.80 2.29 -42.45
CA GLY A 309 -34.05 2.55 -43.11
C GLY A 309 -34.24 3.99 -43.62
N PRO A 310 -35.03 4.20 -44.65
CA PRO A 310 -35.26 3.37 -45.82
C PRO A 310 -34.54 3.93 -47.06
#